data_90d8bc11efb4ac42f053b83d05dc12df
#
_entry.id   90d8bc11efb4ac42f053b83d05dc12df
#
_cell.length_a   1.000
_cell.length_b   1.000
_cell.length_c   1.000
_cell.angle_alpha   90.00
_cell.angle_beta   90.00
_cell.angle_gamma   90.00
#
_symmetry.space_group_name_H-M   'P 1'
#
loop_
_entity.id
_entity.type
_entity.pdbx_description
1 polymer ?
#
loop_
_entity_poly.entity_id
_entity_poly.type
_entity_poly.pdbx_seq_one_letter_code
_entity_poly.pdbx_strand_id
1 'polypeptide(L)'
;KKIRIAGKTLLVAGVALDIIQLGVVIDQDLNDADKKIGKKTLHETVSIVGSWGGGFAGAKVGAVAGAGIGTAVLPGLGTAIGGTIGAVVFGIAGSYGGEKIADYVIDVTEMEKWNYWEIERIDWINIKMKS
;
A
#
# COMPACT_ATOMS: atom_id res chain seq x y z
N LYS A 1 9.45 -28.85 3.62
CA LYS A 1 10.64 -28.11 3.18
C LYS A 1 10.39 -27.34 1.88
N LYS A 2 9.72 -27.94 0.87
CA LYS A 2 9.43 -27.31 -0.46
C LYS A 2 8.51 -26.10 -0.36
N ILE A 3 7.47 -26.11 0.47
CA ILE A 3 6.51 -25.00 0.65
C ILE A 3 7.19 -23.77 1.26
N ARG A 4 8.12 -23.97 2.21
CA ARG A 4 8.86 -22.85 2.83
C ARG A 4 9.81 -22.17 1.84
N ILE A 5 10.36 -22.92 0.89
CA ILE A 5 11.23 -22.38 -0.18
C ILE A 5 10.38 -21.58 -1.15
N ALA A 6 9.24 -22.10 -1.60
CA ALA A 6 8.33 -21.41 -2.50
C ALA A 6 7.84 -20.07 -1.92
N GLY A 7 7.45 -20.04 -0.63
CA GLY A 7 7.05 -18.79 0.02
C GLY A 7 8.15 -17.73 0.07
N LYS A 8 9.39 -18.14 0.35
CA LYS A 8 10.53 -17.21 0.33
C LYS A 8 10.85 -16.70 -1.06
N THR A 9 10.75 -17.57 -2.08
CA THR A 9 11.00 -17.16 -3.48
C THR A 9 9.96 -16.16 -3.95
N LEU A 10 8.67 -16.37 -3.63
CA LEU A 10 7.60 -15.44 -3.96
C LEU A 10 7.77 -14.09 -3.27
N LEU A 11 8.18 -14.09 -2.00
CA LEU A 11 8.44 -12.86 -1.26
C LEU A 11 9.60 -12.07 -1.86
N VAL A 12 10.71 -12.73 -2.18
CA VAL A 12 11.87 -12.08 -2.82
C VAL A 12 11.49 -11.55 -4.21
N ALA A 13 10.70 -12.29 -4.98
CA ALA A 13 10.23 -11.84 -6.28
C ALA A 13 9.31 -10.61 -6.16
N GLY A 14 8.40 -10.59 -5.18
CA GLY A 14 7.53 -9.43 -4.90
C GLY A 14 8.35 -8.18 -4.56
N VAL A 15 9.27 -8.28 -3.60
CA VAL A 15 10.16 -7.16 -3.22
C VAL A 15 10.99 -6.68 -4.41
N ALA A 16 11.50 -7.60 -5.24
CA ALA A 16 12.28 -7.22 -6.43
C ALA A 16 11.45 -6.43 -7.44
N LEU A 17 10.19 -6.83 -7.67
CA LEU A 17 9.27 -6.09 -8.53
C LEU A 17 8.96 -4.70 -7.98
N ASP A 18 8.70 -4.58 -6.67
CA ASP A 18 8.45 -3.29 -6.03
C ASP A 18 9.65 -2.34 -6.17
N ILE A 19 10.89 -2.87 -6.01
CA ILE A 19 12.11 -2.08 -6.19
C ILE A 19 12.27 -1.62 -7.64
N ILE A 20 11.98 -2.48 -8.62
CA ILE A 20 12.05 -2.14 -10.04
C ILE A 20 11.00 -1.07 -10.35
N GLN A 21 9.78 -1.23 -9.88
CA GLN A 21 8.70 -0.27 -10.10
C GLN A 21 9.02 1.09 -9.50
N LEU A 22 9.50 1.11 -8.26
CA LEU A 22 9.96 2.35 -7.61
C LEU A 22 11.10 3.02 -8.39
N GLY A 23 12.06 2.24 -8.90
CA GLY A 23 13.16 2.76 -9.73
C GLY A 23 12.66 3.43 -11.01
N VAL A 24 11.67 2.83 -11.69
CA VAL A 24 11.06 3.41 -12.90
C VAL A 24 10.35 4.73 -12.58
N VAL A 25 9.62 4.79 -11.48
CA VAL A 25 8.89 6.01 -11.08
C VAL A 25 9.85 7.14 -10.67
N ILE A 26 10.94 6.81 -9.98
CA ILE A 26 12.00 7.79 -9.67
C ILE A 26 12.64 8.32 -10.94
N ASP A 27 12.94 7.47 -11.93
CA ASP A 27 13.51 7.91 -13.21
C ASP A 27 12.54 8.83 -13.96
N GLN A 28 11.25 8.55 -13.93
CA GLN A 28 10.23 9.43 -14.51
C GLN A 28 10.17 10.80 -13.79
N ASP A 29 10.21 10.84 -12.47
CA ASP A 29 10.20 12.09 -11.72
C ASP A 29 11.48 12.93 -11.98
N LEU A 30 12.64 12.27 -12.13
CA LEU A 30 13.91 12.97 -12.43
C LEU A 30 13.99 13.48 -13.85
N ASN A 31 13.27 12.88 -14.80
CA ASN A 31 13.18 13.31 -16.20
C ASN A 31 12.09 14.37 -16.44
N ASP A 32 11.19 14.59 -15.48
CA ASP A 32 10.23 15.69 -15.53
C ASP A 32 10.94 17.07 -15.40
N ALA A 33 10.30 18.11 -15.90
CA ALA A 33 10.88 19.45 -16.01
C ALA A 33 11.45 20.03 -14.71
N ASP A 34 10.91 19.63 -13.58
CA ASP A 34 11.33 20.10 -12.25
C ASP A 34 12.50 19.31 -11.63
N LYS A 35 12.90 18.18 -12.23
CA LYS A 35 14.01 17.30 -11.77
C LYS A 35 14.02 17.03 -10.25
N LYS A 36 12.86 16.86 -9.67
CA LYS A 36 12.70 16.57 -8.23
C LYS A 36 12.00 15.23 -8.07
N ILE A 37 12.43 14.46 -7.07
CA ILE A 37 11.65 13.33 -6.57
C ILE A 37 10.31 13.89 -6.10
N GLY A 38 9.26 13.62 -6.87
CA GLY A 38 8.00 14.32 -6.77
C GLY A 38 6.87 13.41 -6.31
N LYS A 39 5.67 13.80 -6.72
CA LYS A 39 4.41 13.19 -6.31
C LYS A 39 4.29 11.72 -6.70
N LYS A 40 4.81 11.33 -7.87
CA LYS A 40 4.73 9.95 -8.37
C LYS A 40 5.52 8.99 -7.47
N THR A 41 6.75 9.36 -7.13
CA THR A 41 7.60 8.55 -6.23
C THR A 41 7.00 8.45 -4.83
N LEU A 42 6.43 9.54 -4.30
CA LEU A 42 5.77 9.53 -3.00
C LEU A 42 4.54 8.62 -3.03
N HIS A 43 3.69 8.75 -4.04
CA HIS A 43 2.50 7.93 -4.22
C HIS A 43 2.86 6.45 -4.28
N GLU A 44 3.81 6.08 -5.13
CA GLU A 44 4.26 4.70 -5.27
C GLU A 44 4.82 4.13 -3.96
N THR A 45 5.66 4.90 -3.26
CA THR A 45 6.23 4.46 -1.99
C THR A 45 5.15 4.19 -0.94
N VAL A 46 4.18 5.10 -0.80
CA VAL A 46 3.09 4.96 0.19
C VAL A 46 2.16 3.81 -0.19
N SER A 47 1.90 3.62 -1.48
CA SER A 47 1.10 2.51 -2.00
C SER A 47 1.76 1.16 -1.72
N ILE A 48 3.06 1.02 -1.96
CA ILE A 48 3.83 -0.18 -1.63
C ILE A 48 3.78 -0.48 -0.13
N VAL A 49 4.03 0.52 0.71
CA VAL A 49 3.97 0.35 2.18
C VAL A 49 2.55 -0.02 2.63
N GLY A 50 1.53 0.61 2.05
CA GLY A 50 0.12 0.33 2.34
C GLY A 50 -0.27 -1.10 1.97
N SER A 51 0.11 -1.58 0.78
CA SER A 51 -0.18 -2.93 0.31
C SER A 51 0.53 -4.00 1.17
N TRP A 52 1.79 -3.79 1.53
CA TRP A 52 2.52 -4.69 2.42
C TRP A 52 1.92 -4.72 3.83
N GLY A 53 1.66 -3.54 4.40
CA GLY A 53 1.03 -3.42 5.73
C GLY A 53 -0.34 -4.08 5.78
N GLY A 54 -1.20 -3.80 4.80
CA GLY A 54 -2.51 -4.39 4.65
C GLY A 54 -2.45 -5.90 4.42
N GLY A 55 -1.53 -6.36 3.59
CA GLY A 55 -1.30 -7.78 3.31
C GLY A 55 -0.91 -8.56 4.57
N PHE A 56 0.05 -8.06 5.34
CA PHE A 56 0.47 -8.70 6.60
C PHE A 56 -0.64 -8.69 7.66
N ALA A 57 -1.35 -7.57 7.82
CA ALA A 57 -2.47 -7.48 8.75
C ALA A 57 -3.59 -8.43 8.35
N GLY A 58 -3.98 -8.43 7.08
CA GLY A 58 -4.99 -9.32 6.52
C GLY A 58 -4.63 -10.78 6.68
N ALA A 59 -3.39 -11.15 6.37
CA ALA A 59 -2.92 -12.53 6.52
C ALA A 59 -2.98 -13.03 7.98
N LYS A 60 -2.64 -12.18 8.95
CA LYS A 60 -2.76 -12.53 10.38
C LYS A 60 -4.21 -12.74 10.78
N VAL A 61 -5.09 -11.82 10.45
CA VAL A 61 -6.52 -11.92 10.75
C VAL A 61 -7.12 -13.16 10.08
N GLY A 62 -6.82 -13.35 8.80
CA GLY A 62 -7.28 -14.50 8.03
C GLY A 62 -6.78 -15.82 8.55
N ALA A 63 -5.52 -15.91 9.01
CA ALA A 63 -4.98 -17.12 9.62
C ALA A 63 -5.75 -17.50 10.87
N VAL A 64 -6.04 -16.55 11.77
CA VAL A 64 -6.77 -16.80 13.02
C VAL A 64 -8.23 -17.19 12.73
N ALA A 65 -8.93 -16.44 11.88
CA ALA A 65 -10.30 -16.72 11.52
C ALA A 65 -10.44 -18.06 10.79
N GLY A 66 -9.60 -18.31 9.80
CA GLY A 66 -9.58 -19.57 9.04
C GLY A 66 -9.21 -20.78 9.91
N ALA A 67 -8.26 -20.62 10.82
CA ALA A 67 -7.92 -21.66 11.78
C ALA A 67 -9.10 -21.99 12.71
N GLY A 68 -9.81 -20.98 13.22
CA GLY A 68 -10.99 -21.17 14.05
C GLY A 68 -12.10 -21.94 13.34
N ILE A 69 -12.45 -21.53 12.12
CA ILE A 69 -13.44 -22.23 11.28
C ILE A 69 -12.98 -23.66 10.97
N GLY A 70 -11.72 -23.83 10.56
CA GLY A 70 -11.15 -25.13 10.24
C GLY A 70 -11.13 -26.09 11.43
N THR A 71 -10.87 -25.58 12.63
CA THR A 71 -10.89 -26.37 13.87
C THR A 71 -12.30 -26.89 14.19
N ALA A 72 -13.32 -26.07 13.94
CA ALA A 72 -14.71 -26.46 14.18
C ALA A 72 -15.16 -27.61 13.26
N VAL A 73 -14.60 -27.69 12.04
CA VAL A 73 -14.93 -28.75 11.06
C VAL A 73 -14.10 -30.00 11.30
N LEU A 74 -12.79 -29.85 11.47
CA LEU A 74 -11.86 -30.97 11.67
C LEU A 74 -10.70 -30.55 12.60
N PRO A 75 -10.76 -30.86 13.90
CA PRO A 75 -9.72 -30.48 14.85
C PRO A 75 -8.33 -30.95 14.43
N GLY A 76 -7.35 -30.07 14.48
CA GLY A 76 -5.96 -30.29 14.10
C GLY A 76 -5.68 -30.08 12.62
N LEU A 77 -6.14 -30.94 11.74
CA LEU A 77 -5.90 -30.80 10.30
C LEU A 77 -6.64 -29.62 9.71
N GLY A 78 -7.90 -29.41 10.09
CA GLY A 78 -8.72 -28.27 9.66
C GLY A 78 -8.16 -26.94 10.11
N THR A 79 -7.56 -26.87 11.31
CA THR A 79 -6.87 -25.68 11.81
C THR A 79 -5.72 -25.28 10.89
N ALA A 80 -4.88 -26.22 10.49
CA ALA A 80 -3.73 -25.96 9.62
C ALA A 80 -4.17 -25.55 8.20
N ILE A 81 -5.13 -26.24 7.62
CA ILE A 81 -5.64 -25.94 6.27
C ILE A 81 -6.42 -24.63 6.27
N GLY A 82 -7.36 -24.47 7.20
CA GLY A 82 -8.19 -23.27 7.31
C GLY A 82 -7.35 -22.02 7.59
N GLY A 83 -6.39 -22.10 8.50
CA GLY A 83 -5.47 -21.01 8.78
C GLY A 83 -4.62 -20.59 7.56
N THR A 84 -4.13 -21.56 6.79
CA THR A 84 -3.35 -21.28 5.56
C THR A 84 -4.20 -20.64 4.49
N ILE A 85 -5.39 -21.16 4.23
CA ILE A 85 -6.32 -20.60 3.22
C ILE A 85 -6.76 -19.21 3.66
N GLY A 86 -7.15 -19.04 4.94
CA GLY A 86 -7.55 -17.76 5.49
C GLY A 86 -6.44 -16.71 5.38
N ALA A 87 -5.19 -17.07 5.72
CA ALA A 87 -4.05 -16.17 5.58
C ALA A 87 -3.85 -15.69 4.13
N VAL A 88 -3.96 -16.59 3.15
CA VAL A 88 -3.79 -16.25 1.72
C VAL A 88 -4.91 -15.35 1.25
N VAL A 89 -6.16 -15.71 1.48
CA VAL A 89 -7.33 -14.96 1.00
C VAL A 89 -7.37 -13.55 1.62
N PHE A 90 -7.24 -13.48 2.95
CA PHE A 90 -7.27 -12.19 3.64
C PHE A 90 -5.98 -11.39 3.48
N GLY A 91 -4.86 -12.04 3.21
CA GLY A 91 -3.61 -11.37 2.86
C GLY A 91 -3.72 -10.62 1.53
N ILE A 92 -4.29 -11.27 0.50
CA ILE A 92 -4.55 -10.63 -0.80
C ILE A 92 -5.59 -9.51 -0.66
N ALA A 93 -6.69 -9.75 0.01
CA ALA A 93 -7.71 -8.73 0.24
C ALA A 93 -7.17 -7.55 1.06
N GLY A 94 -6.32 -7.82 2.06
CA GLY A 94 -5.69 -6.81 2.89
C GLY A 94 -4.67 -5.97 2.14
N SER A 95 -3.88 -6.53 1.23
CA SER A 95 -2.95 -5.74 0.40
C SER A 95 -3.69 -4.81 -0.54
N TYR A 96 -4.77 -5.26 -1.15
CA TYR A 96 -5.66 -4.40 -1.98
C TYR A 96 -6.29 -3.28 -1.17
N GLY A 97 -6.78 -3.58 0.04
CA GLY A 97 -7.36 -2.59 0.95
C GLY A 97 -6.32 -1.58 1.43
N GLY A 98 -5.11 -2.04 1.75
CA GLY A 98 -4.01 -1.19 2.18
C GLY A 98 -3.55 -0.21 1.10
N GLU A 99 -3.45 -0.65 -0.15
CA GLU A 99 -3.17 0.19 -1.30
C GLU A 99 -4.24 1.28 -1.47
N LYS A 100 -5.52 0.91 -1.45
CA LYS A 100 -6.62 1.87 -1.58
C LYS A 100 -6.69 2.90 -0.47
N ILE A 101 -6.36 2.51 0.76
CA ILE A 101 -6.26 3.44 1.89
C ILE A 101 -5.08 4.39 1.68
N ALA A 102 -3.95 3.89 1.21
CA ALA A 102 -2.78 4.70 0.90
C ALA A 102 -3.09 5.76 -0.18
N ASP A 103 -3.72 5.37 -1.28
CA ASP A 103 -4.18 6.26 -2.34
C ASP A 103 -5.10 7.36 -1.80
N TYR A 104 -6.11 6.96 -1.01
CA TYR A 104 -7.05 7.92 -0.41
C TYR A 104 -6.36 8.92 0.53
N VAL A 105 -5.42 8.47 1.35
CA VAL A 105 -4.67 9.35 2.26
C VAL A 105 -3.85 10.38 1.48
N ILE A 106 -3.23 9.98 0.38
CA ILE A 106 -2.46 10.90 -0.48
C ILE A 106 -3.38 11.92 -1.11
N ASP A 107 -4.49 11.49 -1.70
CA ASP A 107 -5.47 12.37 -2.34
C ASP A 107 -6.00 13.44 -1.38
N VAL A 108 -6.39 13.03 -0.15
CA VAL A 108 -6.88 13.97 0.87
C VAL A 108 -5.79 14.97 1.28
N THR A 109 -4.56 14.50 1.46
CA THR A 109 -3.44 15.35 1.86
C THR A 109 -3.06 16.34 0.75
N GLU A 110 -3.18 15.95 -0.51
CA GLU A 110 -2.94 16.83 -1.65
C GLU A 110 -4.05 17.88 -1.82
N MET A 111 -5.32 17.52 -1.64
CA MET A 111 -6.44 18.47 -1.69
C MET A 111 -6.33 19.55 -0.61
N GLU A 112 -5.88 19.20 0.59
CA GLU A 112 -5.66 20.14 1.68
C GLU A 112 -4.55 21.16 1.35
N LYS A 113 -3.46 20.72 0.72
CA LYS A 113 -2.40 21.61 0.22
C LYS A 113 -2.89 22.58 -0.86
N TRP A 114 -3.71 22.13 -1.81
CA TRP A 114 -4.25 22.98 -2.86
C TRP A 114 -5.14 24.08 -2.31
N ASN A 115 -6.01 23.77 -1.37
CA ASN A 115 -6.86 24.76 -0.70
C ASN A 115 -6.05 25.82 0.04
N TYR A 116 -4.94 25.44 0.67
CA TYR A 116 -4.08 26.36 1.40
C TYR A 116 -3.40 27.38 0.46
N TRP A 117 -2.83 26.93 -0.67
CA TRP A 117 -2.18 27.79 -1.64
C TRP A 117 -3.15 28.70 -2.41
N GLU A 118 -4.37 28.29 -2.59
CA GLU A 118 -5.40 29.09 -3.27
C GLU A 118 -5.88 30.22 -2.36
N ILE A 119 -6.04 29.98 -1.08
CA ILE A 119 -6.39 31.00 -0.10
C ILE A 119 -5.28 32.05 0.03
N GLU A 120 -4.02 31.63 0.13
CA GLU A 120 -2.87 32.55 0.20
C GLU A 120 -2.74 33.42 -1.07
N ARG A 121 -3.02 32.85 -2.22
CA ARG A 121 -3.01 33.58 -3.50
C ARG A 121 -4.09 34.65 -3.58
N ILE A 122 -5.28 34.39 -3.09
CA ILE A 122 -6.40 35.33 -3.07
C ILE A 122 -6.08 36.50 -2.13
N ASP A 123 -5.48 36.26 -0.99
CA ASP A 123 -5.07 37.30 -0.05
C ASP A 123 -4.00 38.22 -0.65
N TRP A 124 -3.00 37.68 -1.34
CA TRP A 124 -1.99 38.44 -2.05
C TRP A 124 -2.58 39.35 -3.15
N ILE A 125 -3.55 38.84 -3.92
CA ILE A 125 -4.22 39.62 -4.96
C ILE A 125 -5.05 40.75 -4.36
N ASN A 126 -5.75 40.49 -3.27
CA ASN A 126 -6.56 41.49 -2.58
C ASN A 126 -5.72 42.62 -1.94
N ILE A 127 -4.55 42.29 -1.40
CA ILE A 127 -3.61 43.26 -0.85
C ILE A 127 -3.04 44.15 -1.96
N LYS A 128 -2.69 43.55 -3.10
CA LYS A 128 -2.10 44.27 -4.24
C LYS A 128 -3.09 45.17 -4.98
N MET A 129 -4.38 44.88 -4.93
CA MET A 129 -5.43 45.73 -5.53
C MET A 129 -5.84 46.92 -4.64
N LYS A 130 -5.49 46.90 -3.34
CA LYS A 130 -5.78 47.99 -2.39
C LYS A 130 -4.65 49.00 -2.23
N SER A 131 -3.47 48.72 -2.77
CA SER A 131 -2.32 49.66 -2.79
C SER A 131 -2.24 50.43 -4.11
#